data_980fa726238b0749f07308c2d6b99e7c
#
_entry.id   980fa726238b0749f07308c2d6b99e7c
#
_cell.length_a   1.000
_cell.length_b   1.000
_cell.length_c   1.000
_cell.angle_alpha   90.00
_cell.angle_beta   90.00
_cell.angle_gamma   90.00
#
_symmetry.space_group_name_H-M   'P 1'
#
loop_
_entity.id
_entity.type
_entity.pdbx_description
1 polymer ?
#
loop_
_entity_poly.entity_id
_entity_poly.type
_entity_poly.pdbx_seq_one_letter_code
_entity_poly.pdbx_strand_id
1 'polypeptide(L)'
;RQPYRYFLDPLMALTENFCQTHQLRRPTIVIEPGRSLIAEAGITLHRIGSIKEVPGIRKYVAIDGGMTAHIRPGLYQANYTGVLANKASEKATEIVTIAGKACESTDILVKDLALPKVETDDLFATFSTGAYGYAMASNYNKLLIPAVVLVKDGQADVIVKRQSYQQLLQNEMLPNHLH
;
A
#
# COMPACT_ATOMS: atom_id res chain seq x y z
N ARG A 1 11.98 -15.44 -2.29
CA ARG A 1 11.00 -15.62 -1.19
C ARG A 1 11.34 -16.90 -0.43
N GLN A 2 11.44 -16.83 0.92
CA GLN A 2 11.67 -18.02 1.73
C GLN A 2 10.40 -18.89 1.76
N PRO A 3 10.53 -20.24 1.65
CA PRO A 3 9.39 -21.14 1.74
C PRO A 3 8.80 -21.10 3.18
N TYR A 4 7.52 -21.43 3.32
CA TYR A 4 6.87 -21.46 4.63
C TYR A 4 7.59 -22.35 5.65
N ARG A 5 8.18 -23.47 5.22
CA ARG A 5 8.98 -24.35 6.07
C ARG A 5 10.09 -23.63 6.80
N TYR A 6 10.72 -22.64 6.18
CA TYR A 6 11.77 -21.83 6.81
C TYR A 6 11.31 -21.17 8.13
N PHE A 7 10.06 -20.76 8.18
CA PHE A 7 9.46 -20.15 9.36
C PHE A 7 8.79 -21.15 10.29
N LEU A 8 8.19 -22.20 9.73
CA LEU A 8 7.39 -23.16 10.49
C LEU A 8 8.23 -24.25 11.15
N ASP A 9 9.27 -24.76 10.50
CA ASP A 9 10.06 -25.86 11.05
C ASP A 9 10.69 -25.52 12.43
N PRO A 10 11.28 -24.32 12.64
CA PRO A 10 11.76 -23.92 13.98
C PRO A 10 10.64 -23.80 15.01
N LEU A 11 9.47 -23.28 14.64
CA LEU A 11 8.32 -23.17 15.52
C LEU A 11 7.81 -24.54 15.93
N MET A 12 7.70 -25.48 14.98
CA MET A 12 7.27 -26.84 15.24
C MET A 12 8.24 -27.59 16.15
N ALA A 13 9.55 -27.42 15.94
CA ALA A 13 10.58 -28.03 16.78
C ALA A 13 10.56 -27.49 18.22
N LEU A 14 10.38 -26.16 18.39
CA LEU A 14 10.22 -25.54 19.70
C LEU A 14 8.99 -26.05 20.44
N THR A 15 7.87 -26.14 19.75
CA THR A 15 6.61 -26.65 20.32
C THR A 15 6.76 -28.10 20.75
N GLU A 16 7.37 -28.93 19.93
CA GLU A 16 7.60 -30.34 20.25
C GLU A 16 8.49 -30.49 21.50
N ASN A 17 9.62 -29.79 21.54
CA ASN A 17 10.53 -29.82 22.68
C ASN A 17 9.86 -29.34 23.97
N PHE A 18 9.08 -28.26 23.89
CA PHE A 18 8.34 -27.75 25.06
C PHE A 18 7.33 -28.77 25.57
N CYS A 19 6.55 -29.39 24.68
CA CYS A 19 5.56 -30.39 25.07
C CYS A 19 6.21 -31.64 25.71
N GLN A 20 7.33 -32.12 25.16
CA GLN A 20 8.09 -33.22 25.73
C GLN A 20 8.65 -32.91 27.12
N THR A 21 9.29 -31.73 27.28
CA THR A 21 9.88 -31.28 28.55
C THR A 21 8.83 -31.18 29.67
N HIS A 22 7.62 -30.70 29.32
CA HIS A 22 6.53 -30.47 30.29
C HIS A 22 5.50 -31.61 30.35
N GLN A 23 5.73 -32.71 29.64
CA GLN A 23 4.82 -33.86 29.55
C GLN A 23 3.40 -33.47 29.10
N LEU A 24 3.31 -32.50 28.18
CA LEU A 24 2.06 -32.02 27.62
C LEU A 24 1.73 -32.71 26.31
N ARG A 25 0.44 -32.87 26.03
CA ARG A 25 -0.02 -33.30 24.72
C ARG A 25 0.28 -32.19 23.71
N ARG A 26 0.92 -32.56 22.59
CA ARG A 26 1.19 -31.63 21.49
C ARG A 26 -0.12 -31.05 20.92
N PRO A 27 -0.29 -29.72 20.86
CA PRO A 27 -1.45 -29.10 20.26
C PRO A 27 -1.40 -29.17 18.72
N THR A 28 -2.55 -29.07 18.09
CA THR A 28 -2.64 -28.75 16.66
C THR A 28 -2.32 -27.29 16.48
N ILE A 29 -1.35 -26.98 15.61
CA ILE A 29 -0.99 -25.60 15.26
C ILE A 29 -1.71 -25.26 13.96
N VAL A 30 -2.49 -24.18 13.99
CA VAL A 30 -3.16 -23.60 12.82
C VAL A 30 -2.54 -22.24 12.54
N ILE A 31 -2.23 -21.98 11.28
CA ILE A 31 -1.75 -20.67 10.82
C ILE A 31 -2.72 -20.08 9.82
N GLU A 32 -2.85 -18.76 9.83
CA GLU A 32 -3.74 -18.02 8.94
C GLU A 32 -2.90 -17.02 8.10
N PRO A 33 -2.16 -17.49 7.08
CA PRO A 33 -1.35 -16.62 6.26
C PRO A 33 -2.26 -15.74 5.39
N GLY A 34 -2.21 -14.42 5.60
CA GLY A 34 -2.95 -13.44 4.81
C GLY A 34 -2.03 -12.72 3.82
N ARG A 35 -1.29 -11.71 4.33
CA ARG A 35 -0.44 -10.84 3.52
C ARG A 35 0.59 -11.60 2.66
N SER A 36 1.20 -12.63 3.20
CA SER A 36 2.21 -13.42 2.50
C SER A 36 1.70 -14.15 1.26
N LEU A 37 0.38 -14.34 1.13
CA LEU A 37 -0.22 -14.98 -0.04
C LEU A 37 -0.39 -14.01 -1.22
N ILE A 38 -0.86 -12.79 -0.96
CA ILE A 38 -1.40 -11.90 -2.00
C ILE A 38 -0.71 -10.54 -2.10
N ALA A 39 0.10 -10.12 -1.11
CA ALA A 39 0.66 -8.77 -1.11
C ALA A 39 1.46 -8.46 -2.38
N GLU A 40 2.35 -9.38 -2.77
CA GLU A 40 3.24 -9.19 -3.92
C GLU A 40 2.52 -9.23 -5.27
N ALA A 41 1.30 -9.77 -5.33
CA ALA A 41 0.50 -9.78 -6.54
C ALA A 41 -0.16 -8.43 -6.85
N GLY A 42 -0.19 -7.51 -5.88
CA GLY A 42 -0.78 -6.18 -6.07
C GLY A 42 0.24 -5.07 -6.16
N ILE A 43 -0.02 -4.16 -7.06
CA ILE A 43 0.66 -2.86 -7.18
C ILE A 43 -0.39 -1.75 -7.16
N THR A 44 -0.01 -0.58 -6.67
CA THR A 44 -0.86 0.62 -6.75
C THR A 44 -0.19 1.65 -7.62
N LEU A 45 -0.90 2.11 -8.65
CA LEU A 45 -0.42 3.13 -9.58
C LEU A 45 -0.94 4.50 -9.18
N HIS A 46 -0.07 5.48 -9.20
CA HIS A 46 -0.35 6.88 -8.95
C HIS A 46 0.27 7.75 -10.03
N ARG A 47 -0.40 8.83 -10.36
CA ARG A 47 0.18 9.89 -11.19
C ARG A 47 0.90 10.89 -10.30
N ILE A 48 2.09 11.30 -10.71
CA ILE A 48 2.86 12.35 -10.05
C ILE A 48 2.26 13.71 -10.42
N GLY A 49 2.00 14.50 -9.40
CA GLY A 49 1.55 15.87 -9.50
C GLY A 49 2.70 16.86 -9.26
N SER A 50 2.63 17.62 -8.16
CA SER A 50 3.63 18.63 -7.85
C SER A 50 4.91 18.02 -7.24
N ILE A 51 6.02 18.67 -7.54
CA ILE A 51 7.33 18.35 -6.98
C ILE A 51 7.85 19.56 -6.22
N LYS A 52 8.25 19.36 -4.96
CA LYS A 52 8.77 20.41 -4.09
C LYS A 52 10.13 20.01 -3.52
N GLU A 53 11.14 20.78 -3.82
CA GLU A 53 12.45 20.64 -3.19
C GLU A 53 12.58 21.62 -2.02
N VAL A 54 13.01 21.11 -0.87
CA VAL A 54 13.38 21.88 0.31
C VAL A 54 14.91 21.76 0.45
N PRO A 55 15.68 22.79 0.06
CA PRO A 55 17.14 22.72 0.00
C PRO A 55 17.76 22.25 1.32
N GLY A 56 18.66 21.26 1.24
CA GLY A 56 19.35 20.70 2.39
C GLY A 56 18.49 19.81 3.28
N ILE A 57 17.20 19.61 2.96
CA ILE A 57 16.28 18.78 3.75
C ILE A 57 15.77 17.61 2.92
N ARG A 58 14.94 17.86 1.89
CA ARG A 58 14.28 16.78 1.16
C ARG A 58 13.58 17.25 -0.12
N LYS A 59 13.53 16.36 -1.11
CA LYS A 59 12.67 16.52 -2.29
C LYS A 59 11.41 15.70 -2.11
N TYR A 60 10.27 16.38 -2.07
CA TYR A 60 8.95 15.76 -2.00
C TYR A 60 8.34 15.64 -3.39
N VAL A 61 7.72 14.50 -3.65
CA VAL A 61 6.98 14.20 -4.88
C VAL A 61 5.56 13.84 -4.48
N ALA A 62 4.61 14.73 -4.80
CA ALA A 62 3.20 14.52 -4.50
C ALA A 62 2.54 13.66 -5.58
N ILE A 63 1.67 12.74 -5.13
CA ILE A 63 0.92 11.85 -6.00
C ILE A 63 -0.59 12.13 -5.91
N ASP A 64 -1.35 11.67 -6.90
CA ASP A 64 -2.82 11.83 -6.98
C ASP A 64 -3.62 10.97 -6.01
N GLY A 65 -2.95 10.17 -5.19
CA GLY A 65 -3.50 9.33 -4.12
C GLY A 65 -2.86 9.62 -2.78
N GLY A 66 -2.64 8.56 -2.00
CA GLY A 66 -1.98 8.66 -0.70
C GLY A 66 -2.47 7.63 0.30
N MET A 67 -2.40 7.98 1.58
CA MET A 67 -2.77 7.10 2.70
C MET A 67 -4.22 6.61 2.64
N THR A 68 -5.11 7.31 1.99
CA THR A 68 -6.51 6.90 1.83
C THR A 68 -6.66 5.62 0.99
N ALA A 69 -5.74 5.39 0.05
CA ALA A 69 -5.66 4.16 -0.71
C ALA A 69 -4.67 3.15 -0.10
N HIS A 70 -3.70 3.62 0.70
CA HIS A 70 -2.62 2.81 1.24
C HIS A 70 -2.14 3.32 2.61
N ILE A 71 -2.91 3.04 3.66
CA ILE A 71 -2.72 3.59 5.01
C ILE A 71 -1.52 3.02 5.77
N ARG A 72 -1.01 1.85 5.39
CA ARG A 72 -0.03 1.10 6.17
C ARG A 72 1.30 1.83 6.46
N PRO A 73 1.87 2.63 5.54
CA PRO A 73 3.05 3.42 5.86
C PRO A 73 2.82 4.39 7.03
N GLY A 74 1.71 5.11 7.02
CA GLY A 74 1.35 6.05 8.10
C GLY A 74 0.97 5.36 9.40
N LEU A 75 0.15 4.31 9.34
CA LEU A 75 -0.40 3.64 10.52
C LEU A 75 0.61 2.73 11.25
N TYR A 76 1.42 2.00 10.49
CA TYR A 76 2.33 0.97 11.03
C TYR A 76 3.80 1.26 10.76
N GLN A 77 4.13 2.41 10.18
CA GLN A 77 5.49 2.74 9.72
C GLN A 77 6.06 1.64 8.78
N ALA A 78 5.16 1.00 8.03
CA ALA A 78 5.52 -0.09 7.14
C ALA A 78 6.32 0.45 5.95
N ASN A 79 7.48 -0.15 5.71
CA ASN A 79 8.33 0.21 4.59
C ASN A 79 7.79 -0.39 3.29
N TYR A 80 7.63 0.46 2.31
CA TYR A 80 7.28 0.10 0.94
C TYR A 80 8.34 0.62 -0.03
N THR A 81 8.30 0.12 -1.24
CA THR A 81 9.15 0.57 -2.33
C THR A 81 8.34 0.65 -3.61
N GLY A 82 8.90 1.26 -4.61
CA GLY A 82 8.26 1.42 -5.91
C GLY A 82 9.21 1.91 -6.97
N VAL A 83 8.68 2.11 -8.17
CA VAL A 83 9.42 2.59 -9.33
C VAL A 83 8.57 3.61 -10.11
N LEU A 84 9.20 4.39 -10.96
CA LEU A 84 8.49 5.07 -12.04
C LEU A 84 8.17 4.05 -13.12
N ALA A 85 6.89 3.72 -13.28
CA ALA A 85 6.44 2.66 -14.19
C ALA A 85 6.82 2.93 -15.65
N ASN A 86 6.79 4.20 -16.04
CA ASN A 86 7.16 4.66 -17.38
C ASN A 86 8.69 4.87 -17.58
N LYS A 87 9.49 4.75 -16.51
CA LYS A 87 10.95 4.89 -16.51
C LYS A 87 11.66 3.74 -15.78
N ALA A 88 11.00 2.56 -15.68
CA ALA A 88 11.45 1.46 -14.82
C ALA A 88 12.83 0.88 -15.17
N SER A 89 13.30 1.05 -16.40
CA SER A 89 14.63 0.62 -16.84
C SER A 89 15.72 1.68 -16.68
N GLU A 90 15.37 2.89 -16.30
CA GLU A 90 16.32 3.98 -16.13
C GLU A 90 17.07 3.89 -14.80
N LYS A 91 18.30 4.41 -14.77
CA LYS A 91 19.09 4.46 -13.53
C LYS A 91 18.53 5.50 -12.57
N ALA A 92 18.52 5.18 -11.29
CA ALA A 92 18.24 6.15 -10.25
C ALA A 92 19.30 7.26 -10.22
N THR A 93 18.86 8.51 -10.21
CA THR A 93 19.71 9.71 -10.24
C THR A 93 19.39 10.66 -9.10
N GLU A 94 18.28 10.46 -8.38
CA GLU A 94 17.88 11.33 -7.27
C GLU A 94 17.20 10.55 -6.14
N ILE A 95 17.16 11.14 -4.95
CA ILE A 95 16.48 10.61 -3.77
C ILE A 95 15.25 11.48 -3.51
N VAL A 96 14.09 10.84 -3.43
CA VAL A 96 12.82 11.54 -3.24
C VAL A 96 11.98 10.90 -2.13
N THR A 97 11.02 11.66 -1.61
CA THR A 97 9.99 11.18 -0.70
C THR A 97 8.64 11.29 -1.38
N ILE A 98 7.94 10.17 -1.49
CA ILE A 98 6.61 10.11 -2.10
C ILE A 98 5.57 10.48 -1.04
N ALA A 99 4.85 11.56 -1.27
CA ALA A 99 3.82 12.09 -0.40
C ALA A 99 2.45 12.03 -1.07
N GLY A 100 1.42 11.70 -0.30
CA GLY A 100 0.04 11.77 -0.76
C GLY A 100 -0.50 13.21 -0.76
N LYS A 101 -1.79 13.33 -1.05
CA LYS A 101 -2.50 14.62 -1.14
C LYS A 101 -3.45 14.90 0.04
N ALA A 102 -3.47 14.03 1.05
CA ALA A 102 -4.27 14.26 2.24
C ALA A 102 -3.65 15.38 3.11
N CYS A 103 -4.50 16.17 3.77
CA CYS A 103 -4.06 17.15 4.76
C CYS A 103 -3.69 16.42 6.07
N GLU A 104 -2.61 15.65 6.01
CA GLU A 104 -2.15 14.74 7.07
C GLU A 104 -0.63 14.57 7.00
N SER A 105 0.07 14.81 8.09
CA SER A 105 1.54 14.76 8.15
C SER A 105 2.09 13.34 7.96
N THR A 106 1.28 12.32 8.22
CA THR A 106 1.64 10.91 8.04
C THR A 106 1.36 10.38 6.62
N ASP A 107 0.86 11.24 5.72
CA ASP A 107 0.60 10.84 4.32
C ASP A 107 1.89 10.80 3.48
N ILE A 108 2.83 10.01 3.97
CA ILE A 108 4.10 9.69 3.32
C ILE A 108 4.10 8.20 3.00
N LEU A 109 4.08 7.86 1.71
CA LEU A 109 4.04 6.48 1.27
C LEU A 109 5.42 5.81 1.27
N VAL A 110 6.43 6.53 0.79
CA VAL A 110 7.82 6.02 0.74
C VAL A 110 8.77 7.18 1.04
N LYS A 111 9.67 6.98 1.98
CA LYS A 111 10.73 7.94 2.33
C LYS A 111 12.03 7.58 1.64
N ASP A 112 12.75 8.61 1.20
CA ASP A 112 14.14 8.54 0.75
C ASP A 112 14.37 7.43 -0.31
N LEU A 113 13.48 7.39 -1.31
CA LEU A 113 13.50 6.42 -2.40
C LEU A 113 14.40 6.92 -3.54
N ALA A 114 15.31 6.07 -3.97
CA ALA A 114 16.15 6.33 -5.16
C ALA A 114 15.33 6.07 -6.44
N LEU A 115 15.18 7.11 -7.27
CA LEU A 115 14.45 7.05 -8.54
C LEU A 115 15.24 7.70 -9.69
N PRO A 116 14.93 7.39 -10.95
CA PRO A 116 15.27 8.24 -12.08
C PRO A 116 14.74 9.66 -11.87
N LYS A 117 15.19 10.63 -12.68
CA LYS A 117 14.65 11.98 -12.62
C LYS A 117 13.14 11.98 -12.72
N VAL A 118 12.50 12.49 -11.67
CA VAL A 118 11.03 12.52 -11.53
C VAL A 118 10.47 13.77 -12.18
N GLU A 119 9.41 13.62 -12.96
CA GLU A 119 8.69 14.70 -13.63
C GLU A 119 7.20 14.62 -13.35
N THR A 120 6.50 15.74 -13.45
CA THR A 120 5.03 15.77 -13.38
C THR A 120 4.46 14.87 -14.48
N ASP A 121 3.35 14.19 -14.16
CA ASP A 121 2.68 13.18 -14.99
C ASP A 121 3.38 11.82 -15.13
N ASP A 122 4.57 11.64 -14.56
CA ASP A 122 5.13 10.29 -14.41
C ASP A 122 4.17 9.38 -13.62
N LEU A 123 4.28 8.08 -13.84
CA LEU A 123 3.49 7.07 -13.14
C LEU A 123 4.34 6.37 -12.07
N PHE A 124 3.97 6.58 -10.82
CA PHE A 124 4.63 5.89 -9.70
C PHE A 124 3.87 4.61 -9.34
N ALA A 125 4.56 3.47 -9.34
CA ALA A 125 4.04 2.17 -8.95
C ALA A 125 4.59 1.77 -7.58
N THR A 126 3.70 1.68 -6.56
CA THR A 126 4.03 1.12 -5.24
C THR A 126 3.83 -0.39 -5.27
N PHE A 127 4.84 -1.15 -4.85
CA PHE A 127 4.81 -2.61 -4.84
C PHE A 127 4.17 -3.19 -3.57
N SER A 128 3.80 -4.48 -3.63
CA SER A 128 3.32 -5.28 -2.50
C SER A 128 2.07 -4.71 -1.81
N THR A 129 1.17 -4.11 -2.58
CA THR A 129 -0.08 -3.50 -2.09
C THR A 129 -1.30 -4.42 -2.17
N GLY A 130 -1.14 -5.69 -2.60
CA GLY A 130 -2.24 -6.63 -2.80
C GLY A 130 -2.95 -7.09 -1.51
N ALA A 131 -2.33 -6.85 -0.34
CA ALA A 131 -2.97 -7.11 0.95
C ALA A 131 -3.03 -5.83 1.78
N TYR A 132 -4.20 -5.59 2.40
CA TYR A 132 -4.43 -4.44 3.28
C TYR A 132 -4.22 -3.07 2.62
N GLY A 133 -4.23 -3.01 1.27
CA GLY A 133 -4.35 -1.79 0.50
C GLY A 133 -5.83 -1.41 0.36
N TYR A 134 -6.51 -1.95 -0.66
CA TYR A 134 -7.92 -1.67 -0.90
C TYR A 134 -8.81 -1.99 0.32
N ALA A 135 -8.58 -3.11 1.01
CA ALA A 135 -9.39 -3.51 2.16
C ALA A 135 -9.32 -2.53 3.36
N MET A 136 -8.28 -1.70 3.44
CA MET A 136 -8.12 -0.65 4.44
C MET A 136 -8.29 0.76 3.85
N ALA A 137 -8.68 0.87 2.58
CA ALA A 137 -8.92 2.16 1.96
C ALA A 137 -10.07 2.90 2.65
N SER A 138 -9.97 4.21 2.69
CA SER A 138 -10.93 5.07 3.39
C SER A 138 -11.23 6.36 2.63
N ASN A 139 -12.29 7.03 3.03
CA ASN A 139 -12.67 8.33 2.51
C ASN A 139 -12.15 9.50 3.36
N TYR A 140 -11.05 9.31 4.09
CA TYR A 140 -10.44 10.40 4.83
C TYR A 140 -10.17 11.62 3.92
N ASN A 141 -10.40 12.82 4.41
CA ASN A 141 -10.42 14.07 3.64
C ASN A 141 -11.38 14.06 2.43
N LYS A 142 -12.44 13.23 2.46
CA LYS A 142 -13.39 13.05 1.34
C LYS A 142 -12.73 12.63 0.03
N LEU A 143 -11.58 11.93 0.09
CA LEU A 143 -10.94 11.36 -1.08
C LEU A 143 -11.64 10.07 -1.51
N LEU A 144 -11.73 9.85 -2.82
CA LEU A 144 -12.42 8.68 -3.38
C LEU A 144 -11.54 7.43 -3.31
N ILE A 145 -12.16 6.28 -3.05
CA ILE A 145 -11.50 4.97 -3.10
C ILE A 145 -11.19 4.62 -4.57
N PRO A 146 -9.95 4.18 -4.88
CA PRO A 146 -9.54 3.85 -6.25
C PRO A 146 -10.23 2.58 -6.78
N ALA A 147 -10.19 2.39 -8.10
CA ALA A 147 -10.59 1.15 -8.74
C ALA A 147 -9.62 0.02 -8.41
N VAL A 148 -10.09 -1.23 -8.49
CA VAL A 148 -9.23 -2.42 -8.53
C VAL A 148 -9.35 -3.07 -9.90
N VAL A 149 -8.20 -3.35 -10.51
CA VAL A 149 -8.10 -3.95 -11.84
C VAL A 149 -7.34 -5.27 -11.72
N LEU A 150 -7.92 -6.34 -12.22
CA LEU A 150 -7.25 -7.62 -12.37
C LEU A 150 -6.53 -7.65 -13.72
N VAL A 151 -5.23 -7.96 -13.68
CA VAL A 151 -4.43 -8.09 -14.90
C VAL A 151 -3.96 -9.54 -15.02
N LYS A 152 -4.28 -10.17 -16.14
CA LYS A 152 -3.87 -11.54 -16.44
C LYS A 152 -3.73 -11.71 -17.96
N ASP A 153 -2.65 -12.34 -18.40
CA ASP A 153 -2.41 -12.71 -19.80
C ASP A 153 -2.59 -11.53 -20.80
N GLY A 154 -2.15 -10.34 -20.40
CA GLY A 154 -2.25 -9.12 -21.21
C GLY A 154 -3.65 -8.47 -21.21
N GLN A 155 -4.61 -9.02 -20.48
CA GLN A 155 -5.94 -8.45 -20.30
C GLN A 155 -6.05 -7.72 -18.97
N ALA A 156 -6.90 -6.69 -18.93
CA ALA A 156 -7.13 -5.86 -17.76
C ALA A 156 -8.65 -5.67 -17.52
N ASP A 157 -9.14 -6.23 -16.43
CA ASP A 157 -10.55 -6.21 -16.07
C ASP A 157 -10.80 -5.42 -14.80
N VAL A 158 -11.73 -4.49 -14.81
CA VAL A 158 -12.14 -3.75 -13.61
C VAL A 158 -12.99 -4.66 -12.74
N ILE A 159 -12.45 -5.13 -11.63
CA ILE A 159 -13.16 -5.98 -10.66
C ILE A 159 -13.78 -5.17 -9.50
N VAL A 160 -13.30 -3.95 -9.27
CA VAL A 160 -13.93 -2.97 -8.38
C VAL A 160 -13.92 -1.61 -9.07
N LYS A 161 -15.10 -1.03 -9.25
CA LYS A 161 -15.23 0.30 -9.86
C LYS A 161 -14.68 1.38 -8.93
N ARG A 162 -14.08 2.42 -9.51
CA ARG A 162 -13.70 3.62 -8.77
C ARG A 162 -14.93 4.25 -8.11
N GLN A 163 -14.83 4.64 -6.86
CA GLN A 163 -15.90 5.35 -6.17
C GLN A 163 -16.18 6.71 -6.83
N SER A 164 -17.45 7.08 -6.91
CA SER A 164 -17.89 8.41 -7.34
C SER A 164 -18.21 9.31 -6.14
N TYR A 165 -18.24 10.63 -6.35
CA TYR A 165 -18.70 11.57 -5.33
C TYR A 165 -20.17 11.33 -4.93
N GLN A 166 -21.01 10.91 -5.86
CA GLN A 166 -22.40 10.53 -5.55
C GLN A 166 -22.44 9.37 -4.56
N GLN A 167 -21.61 8.35 -4.74
CA GLN A 167 -21.51 7.23 -3.79
C GLN A 167 -20.93 7.66 -2.44
N LEU A 168 -19.94 8.57 -2.45
CA LEU A 168 -19.36 9.10 -1.22
C LEU A 168 -20.38 9.83 -0.36
N LEU A 169 -21.30 10.57 -0.98
CA LEU A 169 -22.30 11.43 -0.31
C LEU A 169 -23.67 10.77 -0.15
N GLN A 170 -23.85 9.53 -0.62
CA GLN A 170 -25.16 8.87 -0.70
C GLN A 170 -25.89 8.77 0.65
N ASN A 171 -25.18 8.78 1.76
CA ASN A 171 -25.73 8.69 3.10
C ASN A 171 -25.85 10.05 3.82
N GLU A 172 -25.43 11.14 3.16
CA GLU A 172 -25.53 12.47 3.73
C GLU A 172 -26.94 13.05 3.44
N MET A 173 -27.57 13.61 4.45
CA MET A 173 -28.92 14.15 4.36
C MET A 173 -28.92 15.60 4.82
N LEU A 174 -29.63 16.44 4.08
CA LEU A 174 -29.92 17.79 4.52
C LEU A 174 -31.13 17.74 5.49
N PRO A 175 -30.99 18.25 6.73
CA PRO A 175 -32.12 18.31 7.66
C PRO A 175 -33.26 19.18 7.13
N ASN A 176 -34.52 18.77 7.36
CA ASN A 176 -35.70 19.43 6.81
C ASN A 176 -35.83 20.91 7.21
N HIS A 177 -35.30 21.30 8.37
CA HIS A 177 -35.34 22.71 8.84
C HIS A 177 -34.31 23.65 8.17
N LEU A 178 -33.48 23.11 7.29
CA LEU A 178 -32.50 23.87 6.49
C LEU A 178 -32.92 24.07 5.05
N HIS A 179 -34.15 23.71 4.69
CA HIS A 179 -34.80 23.97 3.39
C HIS A 179 -35.48 25.30 3.39
#